data_2f4c1cd71d610cd6510770177cb568ba
#
_entry.id   2f4c1cd71d610cd6510770177cb568ba
#
_cell.length_a   1.000
_cell.length_b   1.000
_cell.length_c   1.000
_cell.angle_alpha   90.00
_cell.angle_beta   90.00
_cell.angle_gamma   90.00
#
_symmetry.space_group_name_H-M   'P 1'
#
loop_
_entity.id
_entity.type
_entity.pdbx_description
1 polymer ?
#
loop_
_entity_poly.entity_id
_entity_poly.type
_entity_poly.pdbx_seq_one_letter_code
_entity_poly.pdbx_strand_id
1 'polypeptide(L)'
;MTRIMTNWIFISNPNRFRMDDWLRVNQFIEFVQNNNVQVNDIVYLYTTSPVQRIEYKLIVDKINIPYEFGIDDSEYSLMPGLQDTFKDKLLCRFKLIKRVDDSDLHLSVLREHGLKSSMQSPFKVSGALLGHIENSFK
;
A
#
# COMPACT_ATOMS: atom_id res chain seq x y z
N MET A 1 4.87 25.84 -10.23
CA MET A 1 5.89 24.99 -9.61
C MET A 1 5.41 23.55 -9.62
N THR A 2 6.19 22.64 -10.18
CA THR A 2 5.82 21.21 -10.23
C THR A 2 6.13 20.56 -8.90
N ARG A 3 5.14 19.92 -8.28
CA ARG A 3 5.34 19.16 -7.06
C ARG A 3 6.11 17.87 -7.36
N ILE A 4 7.11 17.55 -6.54
CA ILE A 4 7.84 16.29 -6.63
C ILE A 4 6.99 15.22 -5.94
N MET A 5 6.72 14.11 -6.65
CA MET A 5 6.01 12.98 -6.09
C MET A 5 6.84 12.30 -5.00
N THR A 6 6.16 11.88 -3.94
CA THR A 6 6.75 11.04 -2.92
C THR A 6 6.41 9.59 -3.23
N ASN A 7 7.38 8.70 -2.99
CA ASN A 7 7.19 7.28 -3.10
C ASN A 7 7.11 6.69 -1.69
N TRP A 8 6.15 5.81 -1.50
CA TRP A 8 5.83 5.21 -0.20
C TRP A 8 5.87 3.69 -0.28
N ILE A 9 6.17 3.06 0.83
CA ILE A 9 5.86 1.64 1.04
C ILE A 9 4.74 1.58 2.07
N PHE A 10 3.63 0.94 1.71
CA PHE A 10 2.51 0.63 2.61
C PHE A 10 2.50 -0.87 2.88
N ILE A 11 1.84 -1.25 3.96
CA ILE A 11 1.89 -2.60 4.50
C ILE A 11 0.48 -3.21 4.48
N SER A 12 0.35 -4.41 3.92
CA SER A 12 -0.88 -5.19 3.93
C SER A 12 -0.65 -6.49 4.70
N ASN A 13 -1.53 -6.76 5.66
CA ASN A 13 -1.47 -8.01 6.42
C ASN A 13 -2.53 -8.98 5.89
N PRO A 14 -2.13 -10.10 5.26
CA PRO A 14 -3.09 -11.06 4.68
C PRO A 14 -3.95 -11.76 5.72
N ASN A 15 -3.59 -11.69 7.00
CA ASN A 15 -4.39 -12.23 8.09
C ASN A 15 -5.52 -11.28 8.52
N ARG A 16 -5.49 -10.04 8.05
CA ARG A 16 -6.49 -9.01 8.39
C ARG A 16 -7.40 -8.66 7.23
N PHE A 17 -6.88 -8.72 6.01
CA PHE A 17 -7.62 -8.34 4.81
C PHE A 17 -7.18 -9.17 3.61
N ARG A 18 -8.14 -9.63 2.81
CA ARG A 18 -7.87 -10.42 1.60
C ARG A 18 -7.56 -9.48 0.42
N MET A 19 -6.42 -8.80 0.49
CA MET A 19 -6.02 -7.77 -0.48
C MET A 19 -5.89 -8.31 -1.91
N ASP A 20 -5.28 -9.49 -2.06
CA ASP A 20 -5.07 -10.09 -3.38
C ASP A 20 -6.40 -10.41 -4.06
N ASP A 21 -7.36 -10.96 -3.32
CA ASP A 21 -8.68 -11.25 -3.85
C ASP A 21 -9.42 -9.96 -4.22
N TRP A 22 -9.32 -8.92 -3.38
CA TRP A 22 -9.95 -7.63 -3.63
C TRP A 22 -9.40 -6.98 -4.90
N LEU A 23 -8.08 -6.92 -5.05
CA LEU A 23 -7.42 -6.25 -6.19
C LEU A 23 -7.52 -7.04 -7.50
N ARG A 24 -7.96 -8.30 -7.47
CA ARG A 24 -8.27 -9.04 -8.69
C ARG A 24 -9.52 -8.54 -9.39
N VAL A 25 -10.47 -8.02 -8.64
CA VAL A 25 -11.79 -7.60 -9.15
C VAL A 25 -12.03 -6.09 -9.00
N ASN A 26 -11.18 -5.38 -8.28
CA ASN A 26 -11.31 -3.95 -8.05
C ASN A 26 -10.00 -3.25 -8.37
N GLN A 27 -10.09 -2.03 -8.91
CA GLN A 27 -8.91 -1.22 -9.20
C GLN A 27 -8.52 -0.27 -8.07
N PHE A 28 -9.39 -0.11 -7.08
CA PHE A 28 -9.20 0.87 -6.00
C PHE A 28 -9.20 0.18 -4.65
N ILE A 29 -8.36 0.69 -3.75
CA ILE A 29 -8.33 0.28 -2.35
C ILE A 29 -8.17 1.53 -1.47
N GLU A 30 -8.74 1.50 -0.27
CA GLU A 30 -8.63 2.59 0.68
C GLU A 30 -7.91 2.18 1.94
N PHE A 31 -7.14 3.12 2.48
CA PHE A 31 -6.47 2.99 3.77
C PHE A 31 -6.85 4.16 4.65
N VAL A 32 -6.78 3.96 5.96
CA VAL A 32 -6.90 5.07 6.92
C VAL A 32 -5.76 6.05 6.66
N GLN A 33 -6.09 7.34 6.59
CA GLN A 33 -5.14 8.39 6.26
C GLN A 33 -4.35 8.82 7.49
N ASN A 34 -3.32 8.06 7.83
CA ASN A 34 -2.45 8.34 8.97
C ASN A 34 -1.14 9.01 8.59
N ASN A 35 -0.88 9.16 7.29
CA ASN A 35 0.38 9.68 6.77
C ASN A 35 0.11 10.84 5.82
N ASN A 36 1.14 11.63 5.56
CA ASN A 36 1.02 12.81 4.70
C ASN A 36 1.14 12.45 3.21
N VAL A 37 0.37 11.45 2.78
CA VAL A 37 0.27 11.13 1.35
C VAL A 37 -0.46 12.22 0.60
N GLN A 38 -0.08 12.44 -0.65
CA GLN A 38 -0.69 13.42 -1.53
C GLN A 38 -1.14 12.75 -2.81
N VAL A 39 -2.13 13.34 -3.47
CA VAL A 39 -2.60 12.86 -4.78
C VAL A 39 -1.40 12.76 -5.73
N ASN A 40 -1.35 11.67 -6.50
CA ASN A 40 -0.30 11.29 -7.44
C ASN A 40 0.99 10.77 -6.80
N ASP A 41 1.08 10.67 -5.47
CA ASP A 41 2.16 9.92 -4.85
C ASP A 41 2.08 8.44 -5.27
N ILE A 42 3.23 7.78 -5.35
CA ILE A 42 3.31 6.36 -5.67
C ILE A 42 3.40 5.55 -4.38
N VAL A 43 2.67 4.45 -4.35
CA VAL A 43 2.64 3.53 -3.21
C VAL A 43 3.00 2.13 -3.68
N TYR A 44 4.02 1.55 -3.05
CA TYR A 44 4.38 0.14 -3.22
C TYR A 44 3.84 -0.62 -2.03
N LEU A 45 3.00 -1.61 -2.28
CA LEU A 45 2.31 -2.33 -1.22
C LEU A 45 3.04 -3.64 -0.92
N TYR A 46 3.56 -3.72 0.31
CA TYR A 46 4.23 -4.89 0.84
C TYR A 46 3.21 -5.78 1.55
N THR A 47 3.25 -7.08 1.25
CA THR A 47 2.42 -8.09 1.93
C THR A 47 3.25 -8.80 2.99
N THR A 48 2.77 -8.80 4.24
CA THR A 48 3.49 -9.42 5.36
C THR A 48 3.46 -10.95 5.27
N SER A 49 4.08 -11.61 6.26
CA SER A 49 4.17 -13.07 6.33
C SER A 49 2.80 -13.73 6.05
N PRO A 50 2.75 -14.82 5.28
CA PRO A 50 3.89 -15.61 4.80
C PRO A 50 4.52 -15.14 3.49
N VAL A 51 3.97 -14.13 2.83
CA VAL A 51 4.42 -13.67 1.51
C VAL A 51 5.74 -12.90 1.61
N GLN A 52 5.80 -11.91 2.47
CA GLN A 52 6.98 -11.09 2.76
C GLN A 52 7.64 -10.45 1.53
N ARG A 53 6.83 -9.85 0.64
CA ARG A 53 7.35 -9.13 -0.52
C ARG A 53 6.41 -8.02 -0.97
N ILE A 54 6.96 -7.07 -1.74
CA ILE A 54 6.18 -6.06 -2.43
C ILE A 54 5.55 -6.72 -3.67
N GLU A 55 4.22 -6.56 -3.81
CA GLU A 55 3.46 -7.18 -4.90
C GLU A 55 2.74 -6.16 -5.79
N TYR A 56 2.49 -4.94 -5.30
CA TYR A 56 1.64 -3.99 -6.00
C TYR A 56 2.27 -2.62 -6.09
N LYS A 57 2.06 -1.97 -7.24
CA LYS A 57 2.31 -0.54 -7.42
C LYS A 57 0.97 0.16 -7.56
N LEU A 58 0.75 1.17 -6.74
CA LEU A 58 -0.48 1.95 -6.68
C LEU A 58 -0.15 3.43 -6.83
N ILE A 59 -1.16 4.22 -7.19
CA ILE A 59 -1.06 5.69 -7.21
C ILE A 59 -2.16 6.26 -6.31
N VAL A 60 -1.84 7.30 -5.57
CA VAL A 60 -2.82 7.98 -4.72
C VAL A 60 -3.80 8.75 -5.62
N ASP A 61 -5.08 8.35 -5.56
CA ASP A 61 -6.17 8.91 -6.38
C ASP A 61 -6.90 10.03 -5.65
N LYS A 62 -7.23 9.82 -4.38
CA LYS A 62 -7.94 10.80 -3.54
C LYS A 62 -7.44 10.74 -2.11
N ILE A 63 -7.54 11.89 -1.42
CA ILE A 63 -7.23 12.01 0.00
C ILE A 63 -8.41 12.71 0.71
N ASN A 64 -8.38 12.71 2.04
CA ASN A 64 -9.37 13.40 2.87
C ASN A 64 -10.80 12.91 2.63
N ILE A 65 -10.98 11.60 2.42
CA ILE A 65 -12.30 11.01 2.20
C ILE A 65 -12.94 10.71 3.55
N PRO A 66 -14.12 11.32 3.88
CA PRO A 66 -14.84 10.92 5.06
C PRO A 66 -15.20 9.43 5.02
N TYR A 67 -15.14 8.74 6.17
CA TYR A 67 -15.38 7.31 6.24
C TYR A 67 -16.70 6.88 5.58
N GLU A 68 -17.75 7.66 5.76
CA GLU A 68 -19.09 7.38 5.21
C GLU A 68 -19.15 7.37 3.69
N PHE A 69 -18.16 7.98 3.02
CA PHE A 69 -18.05 8.00 1.55
C PHE A 69 -17.00 7.02 1.04
N GLY A 70 -16.47 6.18 1.92
CA GLY A 70 -15.48 5.18 1.56
C GLY A 70 -16.07 4.01 0.79
N ILE A 71 -15.18 3.23 0.18
CA ILE A 71 -15.53 1.99 -0.51
C ILE A 71 -15.92 0.95 0.54
N ASP A 72 -17.00 0.20 0.30
CA ASP A 72 -17.35 -0.93 1.17
C ASP A 72 -16.58 -2.17 0.73
N ASP A 73 -15.49 -2.45 1.43
CA ASP A 73 -14.65 -3.62 1.22
C ASP A 73 -14.76 -4.63 2.38
N SER A 74 -15.78 -4.48 3.22
CA SER A 74 -15.93 -5.23 4.48
C SER A 74 -16.00 -6.75 4.29
N GLU A 75 -16.48 -7.23 3.15
CA GLU A 75 -16.53 -8.66 2.84
C GLU A 75 -15.15 -9.30 2.77
N TYR A 76 -14.11 -8.51 2.49
CA TYR A 76 -12.73 -8.98 2.37
C TYR A 76 -11.94 -8.83 3.67
N SER A 77 -12.54 -8.23 4.69
CA SER A 77 -11.95 -8.11 6.02
C SER A 77 -12.02 -9.43 6.76
N LEU A 78 -10.91 -9.83 7.38
CA LEU A 78 -10.82 -11.01 8.23
C LEU A 78 -10.91 -10.66 9.72
N MET A 79 -11.17 -9.39 10.04
CA MET A 79 -11.30 -8.89 11.41
C MET A 79 -12.67 -8.21 11.57
N PRO A 80 -13.70 -8.95 12.02
CA PRO A 80 -15.04 -8.38 12.24
C PRO A 80 -14.99 -7.18 13.19
N GLY A 81 -15.71 -6.11 12.83
CA GLY A 81 -15.78 -4.91 13.64
C GLY A 81 -14.60 -3.96 13.53
N LEU A 82 -13.57 -4.30 12.74
CA LEU A 82 -12.42 -3.42 12.57
C LEU A 82 -12.83 -2.07 11.97
N GLN A 83 -13.77 -2.08 11.03
CA GLN A 83 -14.26 -0.86 10.37
C GLN A 83 -14.88 0.12 11.37
N ASP A 84 -15.47 -0.37 12.46
CA ASP A 84 -16.09 0.50 13.47
C ASP A 84 -15.07 1.39 14.16
N THR A 85 -13.80 0.99 14.19
CA THR A 85 -12.72 1.79 14.79
C THR A 85 -12.30 2.97 13.91
N PHE A 86 -12.74 3.01 12.65
CA PHE A 86 -12.32 4.00 11.65
C PHE A 86 -13.38 5.07 11.35
N LYS A 87 -14.54 5.03 12.02
CA LYS A 87 -15.67 5.93 11.72
C LYS A 87 -15.33 7.41 11.76
N ASP A 88 -14.40 7.81 12.63
CA ASP A 88 -13.97 9.20 12.78
C ASP A 88 -12.70 9.52 12.01
N LYS A 89 -12.24 8.60 11.17
CA LYS A 89 -10.99 8.76 10.43
C LYS A 89 -11.27 9.19 8.99
N LEU A 90 -10.33 9.91 8.41
CA LEU A 90 -10.31 10.15 6.97
C LEU A 90 -9.65 8.98 6.27
N LEU A 91 -10.04 8.74 5.02
CA LEU A 91 -9.48 7.70 4.17
C LEU A 91 -8.72 8.31 3.02
N CYS A 92 -7.73 7.59 2.53
CA CYS A 92 -7.08 7.86 1.26
C CYS A 92 -7.32 6.69 0.31
N ARG A 93 -7.54 7.00 -0.98
CA ARG A 93 -7.85 6.02 -2.02
C ARG A 93 -6.70 5.88 -2.97
N PHE A 94 -6.31 4.64 -3.22
CA PHE A 94 -5.23 4.29 -4.15
C PHE A 94 -5.80 3.53 -5.32
N LYS A 95 -5.25 3.80 -6.52
CA LYS A 95 -5.59 3.08 -7.74
C LYS A 95 -4.46 2.11 -8.08
N LEU A 96 -4.82 0.87 -8.41
CA LEU A 96 -3.84 -0.13 -8.84
C LEU A 96 -3.25 0.23 -10.19
N ILE A 97 -1.91 0.25 -10.28
CA ILE A 97 -1.18 0.41 -11.53
C ILE A 97 -0.73 -0.94 -12.04
N LYS A 98 -0.08 -1.75 -11.19
CA LYS A 98 0.52 -3.02 -11.62
C LYS A 98 0.70 -3.96 -10.44
N ARG A 99 0.46 -5.25 -10.68
CA ARG A 99 0.83 -6.35 -9.80
C ARG A 99 2.01 -7.09 -10.40
N VAL A 100 2.96 -7.47 -9.57
CA VAL A 100 4.09 -8.32 -9.99
C VAL A 100 4.30 -9.44 -8.98
N ASP A 101 4.90 -10.53 -9.44
CA ASP A 101 5.31 -11.64 -8.62
C ASP A 101 6.81 -11.84 -8.84
N ASP A 102 7.62 -11.10 -8.10
CA ASP A 102 9.05 -10.99 -8.31
C ASP A 102 9.80 -11.27 -7.00
N SER A 103 10.61 -12.32 -7.00
CA SER A 103 11.42 -12.70 -5.83
C SER A 103 12.46 -11.64 -5.44
N ASP A 104 12.83 -10.75 -6.36
CA ASP A 104 13.72 -9.62 -6.07
C ASP A 104 13.06 -8.57 -5.16
N LEU A 105 11.75 -8.68 -4.96
CA LEU A 105 10.99 -7.81 -4.05
C LEU A 105 10.71 -8.48 -2.70
N HIS A 106 11.28 -9.65 -2.44
CA HIS A 106 11.19 -10.30 -1.13
C HIS A 106 11.97 -9.50 -0.08
N LEU A 107 11.48 -9.55 1.15
CA LEU A 107 12.07 -8.82 2.29
C LEU A 107 13.59 -9.00 2.40
N SER A 108 14.08 -10.24 2.25
CA SER A 108 15.52 -10.53 2.34
C SER A 108 16.33 -9.77 1.29
N VAL A 109 15.83 -9.67 0.06
CA VAL A 109 16.49 -8.95 -1.02
C VAL A 109 16.38 -7.43 -0.80
N LEU A 110 15.21 -6.95 -0.37
CA LEU A 110 15.05 -5.53 -0.05
C LEU A 110 16.04 -5.08 1.03
N ARG A 111 16.29 -5.91 2.04
CA ARG A 111 17.27 -5.60 3.08
C ARG A 111 18.68 -5.51 2.54
N GLU A 112 19.03 -6.33 1.55
CA GLU A 112 20.33 -6.24 0.87
C GLU A 112 20.49 -4.92 0.10
N HIS A 113 19.36 -4.31 -0.29
CA HIS A 113 19.34 -3.03 -1.03
C HIS A 113 19.05 -1.83 -0.13
N GLY A 114 19.20 -1.97 1.18
CA GLY A 114 19.18 -0.84 2.10
C GLY A 114 17.90 -0.67 2.91
N LEU A 115 16.95 -1.62 2.82
CA LEU A 115 15.75 -1.56 3.65
C LEU A 115 16.10 -1.78 5.13
N LYS A 116 15.71 -0.83 5.99
CA LYS A 116 15.96 -0.88 7.44
C LYS A 116 14.68 -0.89 8.27
N SER A 117 13.52 -0.66 7.64
CA SER A 117 12.23 -0.61 8.34
C SER A 117 11.82 -1.98 8.89
N SER A 118 11.08 -1.96 10.01
CA SER A 118 10.45 -3.16 10.57
C SER A 118 9.24 -3.64 9.76
N MET A 119 8.81 -2.89 8.76
CA MET A 119 7.64 -3.18 7.91
C MET A 119 6.34 -3.29 8.69
N GLN A 120 6.14 -2.43 9.67
CA GLN A 120 4.93 -2.39 10.50
C GLN A 120 4.01 -1.20 10.18
N SER A 121 4.55 -0.15 9.61
CA SER A 121 3.79 1.06 9.25
C SER A 121 4.33 1.68 7.98
N PRO A 122 3.52 2.48 7.27
CA PRO A 122 3.95 3.14 6.03
C PRO A 122 5.14 4.06 6.24
N PHE A 123 6.02 4.13 5.24
CA PHE A 123 7.18 5.01 5.26
C PHE A 123 7.58 5.43 3.85
N LYS A 124 8.31 6.53 3.74
CA LYS A 124 8.83 7.04 2.47
C LYS A 124 10.02 6.21 2.00
N VAL A 125 10.11 5.99 0.70
CA VAL A 125 11.22 5.26 0.09
C VAL A 125 11.86 6.13 -1.00
N SER A 126 13.18 6.07 -1.10
CA SER A 126 13.94 6.84 -2.08
C SER A 126 15.30 6.19 -2.36
N GLY A 127 16.09 6.79 -3.25
CA GLY A 127 17.46 6.39 -3.50
C GLY A 127 17.60 5.01 -4.13
N ALA A 128 18.64 4.29 -3.73
CA ALA A 128 18.99 3.00 -4.32
C ALA A 128 17.91 1.93 -4.10
N LEU A 129 17.28 1.93 -2.92
CA LEU A 129 16.17 0.98 -2.63
C LEU A 129 15.00 1.22 -3.57
N LEU A 130 14.60 2.46 -3.76
CA LEU A 130 13.52 2.80 -4.70
C LEU A 130 13.87 2.36 -6.12
N GLY A 131 15.09 2.62 -6.57
CA GLY A 131 15.54 2.20 -7.90
C GLY A 131 15.44 0.68 -8.09
N HIS A 132 15.83 -0.08 -7.08
CA HIS A 132 15.70 -1.54 -7.09
C HIS A 132 14.24 -1.97 -7.23
N ILE A 133 13.35 -1.36 -6.45
CA ILE A 133 11.91 -1.67 -6.50
C ILE A 133 11.35 -1.31 -7.89
N GLU A 134 11.64 -0.12 -8.38
CA GLU A 134 11.13 0.36 -9.68
C GLU A 134 11.49 -0.57 -10.83
N ASN A 135 12.66 -1.21 -10.78
CA ASN A 135 13.09 -2.14 -11.84
C ASN A 135 12.10 -3.30 -12.03
N SER A 136 11.48 -3.79 -10.96
CA SER A 136 10.53 -4.90 -11.04
C SER A 136 9.17 -4.48 -11.59
N PHE A 137 8.88 -3.17 -11.62
CA PHE A 137 7.59 -2.64 -12.08
C PHE A 137 7.67 -1.95 -13.46
N LYS A 138 8.77 -2.11 -14.15
CA LYS A 138 8.92 -1.55 -15.50
C LYS A 138 8.07 -2.25 -16.55
#